data_737ef2eb2e0b4530241f2387a81669d9
#
_entry.id   737ef2eb2e0b4530241f2387a81669d9
#
_cell.length_a   1.000
_cell.length_b   1.000
_cell.length_c   1.000
_cell.angle_alpha   90.00
_cell.angle_beta   90.00
_cell.angle_gamma   90.00
#
_symmetry.space_group_name_H-M   'P 1'
#
loop_
_entity.id
_entity.type
_entity.pdbx_description
1 polymer ?
#
loop_
_entity_poly.entity_id
_entity_poly.type
_entity_poly.pdbx_seq_one_letter_code
_entity_poly.pdbx_strand_id
1 'polypeptide(L)'
;LVKSMKGVAKLVTDPRLKQKLKDTVGIGTEATRANIISGLIARGYIVKKGRSIRASDAAFTLIDAVPAAIADPGTTAVWEQALDMIEGGQLTLDVFIGKQAAWISQLIAQYGSTSLSIKVPQGPACPQCGAPTRQRTGKSGPFWSCSRYPDCKGTLPVATGTSRRGASRPRRTSGGGRKGA
;
A
#
# COMPACT_ATOMS: atom_id res chain seq x y z
N LEU A 1 4.78 -7.40 -8.92
CA LEU A 1 3.45 -7.04 -8.41
C LEU A 1 2.53 -6.55 -9.53
N VAL A 2 2.89 -5.52 -10.33
CA VAL A 2 2.06 -5.05 -11.46
C VAL A 2 1.70 -6.19 -12.42
N LYS A 3 2.67 -7.05 -12.78
CA LYS A 3 2.41 -8.25 -13.60
C LYS A 3 1.39 -9.20 -12.95
N SER A 4 1.43 -9.34 -11.63
CA SER A 4 0.45 -10.15 -10.89
C SER A 4 -0.94 -9.51 -10.88
N MET A 5 -1.04 -8.19 -10.75
CA MET A 5 -2.31 -7.46 -10.84
C MET A 5 -2.94 -7.61 -12.23
N LYS A 6 -2.15 -7.48 -13.30
CA LYS A 6 -2.60 -7.72 -14.69
C LYS A 6 -2.99 -9.18 -14.93
N GLY A 7 -2.32 -10.12 -14.29
CA GLY A 7 -2.55 -11.56 -14.47
C GLY A 7 -3.45 -12.21 -13.42
N VAL A 8 -4.21 -11.43 -12.65
CA VAL A 8 -5.02 -11.91 -11.52
C VAL A 8 -6.12 -12.89 -11.93
N ALA A 9 -6.56 -12.86 -13.18
CA ALA A 9 -7.51 -13.81 -13.73
C ALA A 9 -7.11 -15.28 -13.52
N LYS A 10 -5.82 -15.58 -13.29
CA LYS A 10 -5.33 -16.92 -12.98
C LYS A 10 -5.84 -17.46 -11.63
N LEU A 11 -6.21 -16.57 -10.72
CA LEU A 11 -6.68 -16.91 -9.37
C LEU A 11 -8.19 -17.17 -9.34
N VAL A 12 -8.91 -16.85 -10.42
CA VAL A 12 -10.37 -17.02 -10.51
C VAL A 12 -10.68 -18.35 -11.18
N THR A 13 -11.54 -19.15 -10.54
CA THR A 13 -11.95 -20.48 -11.03
C THR A 13 -13.11 -20.42 -12.03
N ASP A 14 -14.08 -19.52 -11.80
CA ASP A 14 -15.22 -19.35 -12.71
C ASP A 14 -14.75 -18.88 -14.10
N PRO A 15 -15.09 -19.62 -15.19
CA PRO A 15 -14.59 -19.28 -16.53
C PRO A 15 -15.09 -17.93 -17.05
N ARG A 16 -16.31 -17.51 -16.68
CA ARG A 16 -16.91 -16.23 -17.12
C ARG A 16 -16.21 -15.06 -16.44
N LEU A 17 -16.07 -15.12 -15.11
CA LEU A 17 -15.40 -14.11 -14.33
C LEU A 17 -13.91 -14.03 -14.70
N LYS A 18 -13.29 -15.16 -14.95
CA LYS A 18 -11.90 -15.24 -15.43
C LYS A 18 -11.72 -14.55 -16.78
N GLN A 19 -12.65 -14.77 -17.72
CA GLN A 19 -12.62 -14.10 -19.02
C GLN A 19 -12.80 -12.58 -18.84
N LYS A 20 -13.76 -12.16 -18.04
CA LYS A 20 -13.98 -10.72 -17.76
C LYS A 20 -12.72 -10.03 -17.22
N LEU A 21 -12.01 -10.65 -16.26
CA LEU A 21 -10.75 -10.09 -15.75
C LEU A 21 -9.61 -10.07 -16.77
N LYS A 22 -9.64 -10.93 -17.78
CA LYS A 22 -8.70 -10.83 -18.91
C LYS A 22 -9.03 -9.65 -19.80
N ASP A 23 -10.31 -9.44 -20.09
CA ASP A 23 -10.79 -8.36 -20.96
C ASP A 23 -10.52 -6.99 -20.35
N THR A 24 -10.67 -6.84 -19.03
CA THR A 24 -10.33 -5.62 -18.26
C THR A 24 -8.86 -5.50 -17.88
N VAL A 25 -7.99 -6.42 -18.35
CA VAL A 25 -6.54 -6.43 -18.07
C VAL A 25 -6.24 -6.51 -16.55
N GLY A 26 -7.02 -7.30 -15.82
CA GLY A 26 -6.82 -7.59 -14.40
C GLY A 26 -7.48 -6.57 -13.46
N ILE A 27 -6.87 -6.34 -12.29
CA ILE A 27 -7.36 -5.39 -11.28
C ILE A 27 -6.59 -4.08 -11.31
N GLY A 28 -7.33 -2.98 -11.13
CA GLY A 28 -6.82 -1.61 -11.19
C GLY A 28 -6.44 -1.20 -12.62
N THR A 29 -6.50 0.08 -12.89
CA THR A 29 -6.05 0.67 -14.15
C THR A 29 -4.55 0.95 -14.12
N GLU A 30 -3.94 1.27 -15.25
CA GLU A 30 -2.52 1.66 -15.28
C GLU A 30 -2.24 2.90 -14.41
N ALA A 31 -3.17 3.87 -14.43
CA ALA A 31 -3.07 5.08 -13.63
C ALA A 31 -3.18 4.82 -12.13
N THR A 32 -3.98 3.85 -11.71
CA THR A 32 -4.26 3.61 -10.28
C THR A 32 -3.31 2.61 -9.62
N ARG A 33 -2.71 1.68 -10.38
CA ARG A 33 -1.84 0.62 -9.83
C ARG A 33 -0.65 1.17 -9.03
N ALA A 34 -0.01 2.23 -9.53
CA ALA A 34 1.12 2.84 -8.83
C ALA A 34 0.71 3.39 -7.46
N ASN A 35 -0.41 4.08 -7.39
CA ASN A 35 -0.95 4.65 -6.14
C ASN A 35 -1.39 3.56 -5.16
N ILE A 36 -2.02 2.48 -5.65
CA ILE A 36 -2.38 1.31 -4.83
C ILE A 36 -1.13 0.69 -4.19
N ILE A 37 -0.09 0.42 -4.98
CA ILE A 37 1.16 -0.17 -4.49
C ILE A 37 1.84 0.75 -3.48
N SER A 38 1.94 2.05 -3.76
CA SER A 38 2.51 3.03 -2.86
C SER A 38 1.72 3.12 -1.54
N GLY A 39 0.40 3.06 -1.62
CA GLY A 39 -0.48 3.03 -0.45
C GLY A 39 -0.29 1.79 0.42
N LEU A 40 -0.12 0.61 -0.19
CA LEU A 40 0.15 -0.64 0.53
C LEU A 40 1.52 -0.61 1.22
N ILE A 41 2.54 -0.03 0.58
CA ILE A 41 3.87 0.16 1.18
C ILE A 41 3.77 1.13 2.36
N ALA A 42 3.12 2.28 2.18
CA ALA A 42 2.99 3.30 3.21
C ALA A 42 2.21 2.82 4.45
N ARG A 43 1.28 1.88 4.26
CA ARG A 43 0.52 1.23 5.33
C ARG A 43 1.26 0.04 5.96
N GLY A 44 2.40 -0.37 5.41
CA GLY A 44 3.19 -1.49 5.91
C GLY A 44 2.63 -2.87 5.57
N TYR A 45 1.68 -2.98 4.64
CA TYR A 45 1.15 -4.27 4.18
C TYR A 45 2.11 -5.00 3.25
N ILE A 46 2.88 -4.26 2.46
CA ILE A 46 3.95 -4.83 1.65
C ILE A 46 5.28 -4.13 1.96
N VAL A 47 6.34 -4.92 1.99
CA VAL A 47 7.70 -4.45 2.28
C VAL A 47 8.64 -4.77 1.12
N LYS A 48 9.53 -3.83 0.80
CA LYS A 48 10.56 -4.02 -0.20
C LYS A 48 11.81 -4.60 0.46
N LYS A 49 12.24 -5.79 0.02
CA LYS A 49 13.49 -6.43 0.47
C LYS A 49 14.42 -6.62 -0.74
N GLY A 50 15.38 -5.72 -0.90
CA GLY A 50 16.22 -5.67 -2.09
C GLY A 50 15.40 -5.41 -3.36
N ARG A 51 15.44 -6.34 -4.32
CA ARG A 51 14.65 -6.30 -5.57
C ARG A 51 13.27 -6.95 -5.44
N SER A 52 12.96 -7.57 -4.30
CA SER A 52 11.72 -8.29 -4.07
C SER A 52 10.72 -7.48 -3.26
N ILE A 53 9.45 -7.71 -3.49
CA ILE A 53 8.34 -7.22 -2.67
C ILE A 53 7.71 -8.43 -1.97
N ARG A 54 7.47 -8.31 -0.67
CA ARG A 54 6.86 -9.36 0.15
C ARG A 54 5.68 -8.79 0.93
N ALA A 55 4.66 -9.61 1.16
CA ALA A 55 3.62 -9.31 2.13
C ALA A 55 4.22 -9.30 3.54
N SER A 56 3.72 -8.43 4.41
CA SER A 56 4.04 -8.40 5.83
C SER A 56 3.05 -9.26 6.62
N ASP A 57 3.38 -9.56 7.89
CA ASP A 57 2.45 -10.27 8.79
C ASP A 57 1.13 -9.50 8.95
N ALA A 58 1.18 -8.16 8.95
CA ALA A 58 0.00 -7.32 8.96
C ALA A 58 -0.91 -7.54 7.74
N ALA A 59 -0.33 -7.81 6.56
CA ALA A 59 -1.12 -8.12 5.36
C ALA A 59 -1.81 -9.48 5.48
N PHE A 60 -1.11 -10.50 5.99
CA PHE A 60 -1.72 -11.82 6.21
C PHE A 60 -2.84 -11.72 7.24
N THR A 61 -2.60 -11.09 8.39
CA THR A 61 -3.64 -10.88 9.42
C THR A 61 -4.87 -10.17 8.85
N LEU A 62 -4.69 -9.16 7.98
CA LEU A 62 -5.80 -8.46 7.36
C LEU A 62 -6.58 -9.38 6.40
N ILE A 63 -5.88 -10.07 5.51
CA ILE A 63 -6.53 -10.93 4.49
C ILE A 63 -7.24 -12.12 5.13
N ASP A 64 -6.68 -12.71 6.19
CA ASP A 64 -7.28 -13.82 6.92
C ASP A 64 -8.54 -13.40 7.71
N ALA A 65 -8.64 -12.11 8.02
CA ALA A 65 -9.74 -11.58 8.84
C ALA A 65 -10.88 -10.96 8.01
N VAL A 66 -10.63 -10.54 6.75
CA VAL A 66 -11.68 -10.00 5.90
C VAL A 66 -12.51 -11.13 5.27
N PRO A 67 -13.82 -10.89 4.99
CA PRO A 67 -14.66 -11.85 4.28
C PRO A 67 -14.04 -12.26 2.93
N ALA A 68 -14.17 -13.53 2.58
CA ALA A 68 -13.66 -14.07 1.32
C ALA A 68 -14.12 -13.24 0.10
N ALA A 69 -15.37 -12.77 0.10
CA ALA A 69 -15.91 -11.93 -0.96
C ALA A 69 -15.16 -10.60 -1.15
N ILE A 70 -14.49 -10.06 -0.11
CA ILE A 70 -13.66 -8.86 -0.24
C ILE A 70 -12.27 -9.21 -0.77
N ALA A 71 -11.73 -10.36 -0.38
CA ALA A 71 -10.41 -10.81 -0.79
C ALA A 71 -10.40 -11.45 -2.19
N ASP A 72 -11.55 -11.89 -2.70
CA ASP A 72 -11.67 -12.58 -3.99
C ASP A 72 -11.64 -11.58 -5.16
N PRO A 73 -10.69 -11.70 -6.10
CA PRO A 73 -10.67 -10.91 -7.31
C PRO A 73 -11.89 -11.16 -8.23
N GLY A 74 -12.60 -12.26 -8.06
CA GLY A 74 -13.85 -12.55 -8.76
C GLY A 74 -14.94 -11.51 -8.47
N THR A 75 -14.95 -10.93 -7.28
CA THR A 75 -15.87 -9.83 -6.94
C THR A 75 -15.68 -8.61 -7.85
N THR A 76 -14.45 -8.26 -8.20
CA THR A 76 -14.17 -7.21 -9.18
C THR A 76 -14.77 -7.57 -10.55
N ALA A 77 -14.63 -8.83 -10.99
CA ALA A 77 -15.19 -9.26 -12.26
C ALA A 77 -16.73 -9.16 -12.30
N VAL A 78 -17.39 -9.49 -11.19
CA VAL A 78 -18.86 -9.34 -11.07
C VAL A 78 -19.26 -7.87 -11.21
N TRP A 79 -18.51 -6.96 -10.62
CA TRP A 79 -18.78 -5.53 -10.75
C TRP A 79 -18.56 -5.02 -12.17
N GLU A 80 -17.47 -5.43 -12.80
CA GLU A 80 -17.18 -5.08 -14.20
C GLU A 80 -18.26 -5.60 -15.15
N GLN A 81 -18.80 -6.81 -14.93
CA GLN A 81 -19.96 -7.31 -15.68
C GLN A 81 -21.23 -6.46 -15.46
N ALA A 82 -21.46 -6.04 -14.22
CA ALA A 82 -22.61 -5.19 -13.91
C ALA A 82 -22.49 -3.81 -14.59
N LEU A 83 -21.27 -3.27 -14.67
CA LEU A 83 -21.02 -2.01 -15.39
C LEU A 83 -21.25 -2.16 -16.91
N ASP A 84 -20.84 -3.28 -17.53
CA ASP A 84 -21.17 -3.57 -18.93
C ASP A 84 -22.69 -3.65 -19.14
N MET A 85 -23.41 -4.27 -18.20
CA MET A 85 -24.87 -4.35 -18.29
C MET A 85 -25.54 -2.97 -18.19
N ILE A 86 -24.95 -2.03 -17.45
CA ILE A 86 -25.41 -0.65 -17.38
C ILE A 86 -25.15 0.04 -18.72
N GLU A 87 -23.95 -0.10 -19.27
CA GLU A 87 -23.60 0.45 -20.59
C GLU A 87 -24.50 -0.11 -21.70
N GLY A 88 -24.82 -1.40 -21.64
CA GLY A 88 -25.74 -2.07 -22.56
C GLY A 88 -27.22 -1.82 -22.31
N GLY A 89 -27.59 -0.99 -21.31
CA GLY A 89 -29.01 -0.68 -20.97
C GLY A 89 -29.78 -1.84 -20.34
N GLN A 90 -29.13 -2.91 -19.93
CA GLN A 90 -29.72 -4.11 -19.31
C GLN A 90 -29.91 -3.96 -17.80
N LEU A 91 -29.20 -3.04 -17.20
CA LEU A 91 -29.22 -2.73 -15.76
C LEU A 91 -29.20 -1.20 -15.58
N THR A 92 -30.02 -0.68 -14.65
CA THR A 92 -29.96 0.75 -14.32
C THR A 92 -28.92 1.01 -13.24
N LEU A 93 -28.35 2.22 -13.25
CA LEU A 93 -27.38 2.66 -12.24
C LEU A 93 -27.99 2.59 -10.82
N ASP A 94 -29.25 3.00 -10.65
CA ASP A 94 -29.93 3.01 -9.35
C ASP A 94 -30.05 1.60 -8.76
N VAL A 95 -30.40 0.62 -9.59
CA VAL A 95 -30.47 -0.79 -9.17
C VAL A 95 -29.07 -1.30 -8.79
N PHE A 96 -28.04 -0.95 -9.54
CA PHE A 96 -26.67 -1.31 -9.21
C PHE A 96 -26.22 -0.70 -7.87
N ILE A 97 -26.41 0.60 -7.68
CA ILE A 97 -26.05 1.30 -6.44
C ILE A 97 -26.84 0.73 -5.24
N GLY A 98 -28.14 0.47 -5.42
CA GLY A 98 -28.96 -0.15 -4.37
C GLY A 98 -28.44 -1.52 -3.93
N LYS A 99 -28.06 -2.37 -4.88
CA LYS A 99 -27.42 -3.67 -4.58
C LYS A 99 -26.09 -3.52 -3.85
N GLN A 100 -25.24 -2.57 -4.26
CA GLN A 100 -23.96 -2.29 -3.59
C GLN A 100 -24.19 -1.79 -2.16
N ALA A 101 -25.12 -0.87 -1.96
CA ALA A 101 -25.43 -0.33 -0.63
C ALA A 101 -25.96 -1.44 0.30
N ALA A 102 -26.83 -2.30 -0.18
CA ALA A 102 -27.35 -3.43 0.59
C ALA A 102 -26.23 -4.42 0.97
N TRP A 103 -25.35 -4.76 0.04
CA TRP A 103 -24.20 -5.64 0.28
C TRP A 103 -23.22 -5.05 1.30
N ILE A 104 -22.90 -3.76 1.19
CA ILE A 104 -22.02 -3.05 2.16
C ILE A 104 -22.70 -3.04 3.53
N SER A 105 -24.00 -2.76 3.62
CA SER A 105 -24.74 -2.76 4.87
C SER A 105 -24.72 -4.11 5.56
N GLN A 106 -24.84 -5.21 4.81
CA GLN A 106 -24.72 -6.57 5.34
C GLN A 106 -23.31 -6.85 5.89
N LEU A 107 -22.27 -6.43 5.15
CA LEU A 107 -20.88 -6.57 5.62
C LEU A 107 -20.65 -5.79 6.92
N ILE A 108 -21.13 -4.56 7.02
CA ILE A 108 -21.02 -3.74 8.23
C ILE A 108 -21.77 -4.40 9.39
N ALA A 109 -22.98 -4.89 9.17
CA ALA A 109 -23.77 -5.57 10.21
C ALA A 109 -23.06 -6.84 10.72
N GLN A 110 -22.45 -7.59 9.83
CA GLN A 110 -21.79 -8.86 10.16
C GLN A 110 -20.40 -8.69 10.79
N TYR A 111 -19.62 -7.71 10.33
CA TYR A 111 -18.20 -7.55 10.69
C TYR A 111 -17.88 -6.24 11.40
N GLY A 112 -18.81 -5.29 11.48
CA GLY A 112 -18.57 -3.96 12.04
C GLY A 112 -18.17 -3.92 13.51
N SER A 113 -18.52 -4.96 14.29
CA SER A 113 -18.11 -5.12 15.68
C SER A 113 -16.80 -5.92 15.85
N THR A 114 -16.24 -6.46 14.77
CA THR A 114 -15.01 -7.25 14.82
C THR A 114 -13.79 -6.34 14.98
N SER A 115 -13.11 -6.43 16.13
CA SER A 115 -11.85 -5.71 16.32
C SER A 115 -10.68 -6.55 15.83
N LEU A 116 -9.88 -6.01 14.92
CA LEU A 116 -8.67 -6.64 14.42
C LEU A 116 -7.44 -6.04 15.10
N SER A 117 -6.67 -6.86 15.80
CA SER A 117 -5.37 -6.46 16.32
C SER A 117 -4.28 -6.62 15.27
N ILE A 118 -4.24 -5.71 14.29
CA ILE A 118 -3.21 -5.72 13.26
C ILE A 118 -1.97 -5.02 13.79
N LYS A 119 -0.88 -5.77 13.97
CA LYS A 119 0.44 -5.22 14.31
C LYS A 119 1.04 -4.55 13.04
N VAL A 120 0.62 -3.32 12.77
CA VAL A 120 1.27 -2.53 11.71
C VAL A 120 2.67 -2.14 12.20
N PRO A 121 3.73 -2.29 11.39
CA PRO A 121 5.04 -1.80 11.77
C PRO A 121 4.96 -0.33 12.17
N GLN A 122 5.25 -0.07 13.44
CA GLN A 122 5.29 1.29 13.96
C GLN A 122 6.68 1.86 13.71
N GLY A 123 6.73 3.10 13.27
CA GLY A 123 7.96 3.85 13.16
C GLY A 123 8.55 4.23 14.53
N PRO A 124 9.69 4.91 14.55
CA PRO A 124 10.30 5.41 15.78
C PRO A 124 9.33 6.31 16.56
N ALA A 125 9.55 6.44 17.86
CA ALA A 125 8.73 7.32 18.70
C ALA A 125 8.77 8.77 18.19
N CYS A 126 7.63 9.45 18.24
CA CYS A 126 7.53 10.84 17.83
C CYS A 126 8.42 11.72 18.73
N PRO A 127 9.30 12.60 18.19
CA PRO A 127 10.20 13.43 18.98
C PRO A 127 9.48 14.50 19.80
N GLN A 128 8.22 14.79 19.49
CA GLN A 128 7.46 15.83 20.21
C GLN A 128 6.58 15.27 21.32
N CYS A 129 5.99 14.08 21.14
CA CYS A 129 5.00 13.56 22.09
C CYS A 129 5.18 12.07 22.44
N GLY A 130 6.23 11.41 21.96
CA GLY A 130 6.50 10.01 22.25
C GLY A 130 5.55 9.00 21.61
N ALA A 131 4.46 9.43 20.97
CA ALA A 131 3.51 8.54 20.31
C ALA A 131 4.17 7.80 19.12
N PRO A 132 3.67 6.62 18.73
CA PRO A 132 4.17 5.93 17.54
C PRO A 132 4.02 6.78 16.29
N THR A 133 4.94 6.62 15.34
CA THR A 133 4.86 7.29 14.05
C THR A 133 4.46 6.33 12.94
N ARG A 134 3.88 6.87 11.87
CA ARG A 134 3.51 6.13 10.65
C ARG A 134 4.24 6.71 9.47
N GLN A 135 4.71 5.87 8.58
CA GLN A 135 5.35 6.32 7.35
C GLN A 135 4.33 6.96 6.41
N ARG A 136 4.65 8.16 5.93
CA ARG A 136 3.89 8.90 4.92
C ARG A 136 4.83 9.35 3.81
N THR A 137 4.26 9.63 2.63
CA THR A 137 5.00 10.20 1.50
C THR A 137 4.60 11.65 1.32
N GLY A 138 5.57 12.55 1.41
CA GLY A 138 5.41 13.97 1.13
C GLY A 138 6.08 14.36 -0.19
N LYS A 139 6.07 15.66 -0.50
CA LYS A 139 6.71 16.22 -1.71
C LYS A 139 8.23 15.92 -1.78
N SER A 140 8.88 15.84 -0.62
CA SER A 140 10.33 15.57 -0.50
C SER A 140 10.67 14.08 -0.28
N GLY A 141 9.71 13.17 -0.43
CA GLY A 141 9.92 11.73 -0.21
C GLY A 141 9.24 11.18 1.06
N PRO A 142 9.56 9.92 1.43
CA PRO A 142 8.97 9.27 2.59
C PRO A 142 9.49 9.88 3.90
N PHE A 143 8.58 10.04 4.87
CA PHE A 143 8.88 10.53 6.22
C PHE A 143 7.99 9.83 7.25
N TRP A 144 8.41 9.85 8.51
CA TRP A 144 7.60 9.40 9.63
C TRP A 144 6.76 10.57 10.16
N SER A 145 5.45 10.41 10.21
CA SER A 145 4.50 11.37 10.77
C SER A 145 3.90 10.83 12.07
N CYS A 146 3.72 11.68 13.05
CA CYS A 146 3.06 11.29 14.29
C CYS A 146 1.67 10.71 14.03
N SER A 147 1.31 9.62 14.74
CA SER A 147 -0.02 9.02 14.67
C SER A 147 -1.14 9.94 15.20
N ARG A 148 -0.78 10.93 16.03
CA ARG A 148 -1.69 11.93 16.62
C ARG A 148 -1.86 13.18 15.74
N TYR A 149 -1.39 13.16 14.50
CA TYR A 149 -1.67 14.27 13.57
C TYR A 149 -3.20 14.40 13.36
N PRO A 150 -3.81 15.60 13.38
CA PRO A 150 -3.18 16.94 13.37
C PRO A 150 -2.79 17.52 14.77
N ASP A 151 -3.13 16.89 15.88
CA ASP A 151 -2.88 17.40 17.22
C ASP A 151 -1.39 17.50 17.54
N CYS A 152 -0.60 16.55 17.02
CA CYS A 152 0.85 16.58 17.08
C CYS A 152 1.44 16.57 15.67
N LYS A 153 2.27 17.57 15.33
CA LYS A 153 2.90 17.73 14.03
C LYS A 153 4.32 17.15 13.96
N GLY A 154 4.72 16.29 14.89
CA GLY A 154 6.03 15.69 14.94
C GLY A 154 6.31 14.81 13.72
N THR A 155 7.48 15.01 13.09
CA THR A 155 7.95 14.25 11.93
C THR A 155 9.40 13.84 12.09
N LEU A 156 9.79 12.74 11.43
CA LEU A 156 11.16 12.23 11.37
C LEU A 156 11.48 11.80 9.93
N PRO A 157 12.71 12.00 9.47
CA PRO A 157 13.12 11.46 8.17
C PRO A 157 13.14 9.92 8.21
N VAL A 158 12.79 9.29 7.11
CA VAL A 158 13.05 7.86 6.91
C VAL A 158 14.53 7.73 6.55
N ALA A 159 15.31 7.01 7.36
CA ALA A 159 16.69 6.71 7.05
C ALA A 159 16.74 5.87 5.76
N THR A 160 16.92 6.51 4.62
CA THR A 160 17.31 5.84 3.38
C THR A 160 18.74 5.38 3.57
N GLY A 161 18.95 4.05 3.63
CA GLY A 161 20.25 3.45 3.91
C GLY A 161 21.30 3.67 2.80
N THR A 162 21.73 4.91 2.63
CA THR A 162 22.90 5.31 1.87
C THR A 162 23.67 6.39 2.63
N SER A 163 24.07 6.05 3.86
CA SER A 163 25.17 6.78 4.49
C SER A 163 26.47 6.30 3.85
N ARG A 164 26.85 6.90 2.74
CA ARG A 164 28.26 6.97 2.37
C ARG A 164 28.92 7.82 3.44
N ARG A 165 29.56 7.17 4.41
CA ARG A 165 30.51 7.82 5.31
C ARG A 165 31.55 8.49 4.43
N GLY A 166 31.48 9.81 4.30
CA GLY A 166 32.57 10.63 3.84
C GLY A 166 33.68 10.52 4.85
N ALA A 167 34.64 9.61 4.62
CA ALA A 167 35.90 9.61 5.33
C ALA A 167 36.64 10.88 4.88
N SER A 168 36.63 11.90 5.72
CA SER A 168 37.51 13.05 5.62
C SER A 168 38.92 12.54 5.82
N ARG A 169 39.70 12.42 4.73
CA ARG A 169 41.15 12.20 4.77
C ARG A 169 41.79 13.38 5.50
N PRO A 170 42.64 13.16 6.52
CA PRO A 170 43.39 14.25 7.11
C PRO A 170 44.39 14.79 6.07
N ARG A 171 44.39 16.07 5.91
CA ARG A 171 45.29 16.83 5.05
C ARG A 171 46.71 16.71 5.63
N ARG A 172 47.61 15.98 4.93
CA ARG A 172 49.06 15.99 5.25
C ARG A 172 49.63 17.37 4.98
N THR A 173 50.00 18.07 6.03
CA THR A 173 50.81 19.27 5.93
C THR A 173 52.25 18.82 5.60
N SER A 174 52.70 19.15 4.39
CA SER A 174 54.11 19.02 4.00
C SER A 174 54.90 20.16 4.65
N GLY A 175 55.67 19.81 5.69
CA GLY A 175 56.65 20.68 6.27
C GLY A 175 57.84 20.79 5.32
N GLY A 176 58.07 21.99 4.79
CA GLY A 176 59.27 22.33 4.02
C GLY A 176 60.46 22.49 4.93
N GLY A 177 61.40 21.56 4.84
CA GLY A 177 62.72 21.72 5.44
C GLY A 177 63.61 22.57 4.54
N ARG A 178 63.92 23.77 4.97
CA ARG A 178 65.04 24.55 4.44
C ARG A 178 66.33 23.99 5.03
N LYS A 179 67.26 23.61 4.19
CA LYS A 179 68.66 23.50 4.56
C LYS A 179 69.41 24.73 4.06
N GLY A 180 70.02 25.47 4.99
CA GLY A 180 71.03 26.45 4.68
C GLY A 180 72.42 25.81 4.84
N ALA A 181 73.32 26.18 4.06
CA ALA A 181 74.76 26.55 4.15
C ALA A 181 75.38 26.42 2.80
#